data_4697f6cc82a961376d4c006cbc33d93f
#
_entry.id   4697f6cc82a961376d4c006cbc33d93f
#
_cell.length_a   1.000
_cell.length_b   1.000
_cell.length_c   1.000
_cell.angle_alpha   90.00
_cell.angle_beta   90.00
_cell.angle_gamma   90.00
#
_symmetry.space_group_name_H-M   'P 1'
#
loop_
_entity.id
_entity.type
_entity.pdbx_description
1 polymer ?
#
loop_
_entity_poly.entity_id
_entity_poly.type
_entity_poly.pdbx_seq_one_letter_code
_entity_poly.pdbx_strand_id
1 'polypeptide(L)'
;MRGPKITQGYWKDLEKTAAAFFGDWFRTGDVGYLDEDGFLYLTDRKKDMIISGGENIASSEVERVIYELPQVRECAVIGMPDARWGEKPVAIVVLGEGTALELPALTDHCRTRLAGFKVPKQLIIRDSLPRNPSGKVLKRVLRAELEAS
;
A
#
# COMPACT_ATOMS: atom_id res chain seq x y z
N MET A 1 -19.48 4.66 -4.74
CA MET A 1 -20.02 5.99 -4.36
C MET A 1 -20.93 6.51 -5.46
N ARG A 2 -21.98 7.29 -5.13
CA ARG A 2 -22.83 8.02 -6.10
C ARG A 2 -23.20 9.38 -5.52
N GLY A 3 -23.53 10.35 -6.37
CA GLY A 3 -23.98 11.67 -5.95
C GLY A 3 -23.52 12.78 -6.90
N PRO A 4 -24.03 14.01 -6.72
CA PRO A 4 -23.80 15.11 -7.66
C PRO A 4 -22.35 15.60 -7.73
N LYS A 5 -21.50 15.23 -6.75
CA LYS A 5 -20.09 15.57 -6.70
C LYS A 5 -19.19 14.51 -7.35
N ILE A 6 -19.76 13.39 -7.82
CA ILE A 6 -18.99 12.34 -8.48
C ILE A 6 -18.75 12.73 -9.94
N THR A 7 -17.52 12.49 -10.43
CA THR A 7 -17.19 12.69 -11.83
C THR A 7 -18.14 11.91 -12.74
N GLN A 8 -18.42 12.44 -13.94
CA GLN A 8 -19.19 11.73 -14.96
C GLN A 8 -18.32 10.80 -15.81
N GLY A 9 -17.00 10.84 -15.68
CA GLY A 9 -16.08 9.98 -16.41
C GLY A 9 -14.70 10.57 -16.59
N TYR A 10 -13.90 9.86 -17.37
CA TYR A 10 -12.56 10.28 -17.75
C TYR A 10 -12.59 10.99 -19.12
N TRP A 11 -11.85 12.08 -19.22
CA TRP A 11 -11.81 12.87 -20.45
C TRP A 11 -11.32 12.04 -21.64
N LYS A 12 -12.15 11.96 -22.70
CA LYS A 12 -11.88 11.23 -23.94
C LYS A 12 -11.47 9.75 -23.76
N ASP A 13 -11.89 9.11 -22.66
CA ASP A 13 -11.58 7.72 -22.34
C ASP A 13 -12.86 7.00 -21.90
N LEU A 14 -13.62 6.54 -22.89
CA LEU A 14 -14.90 5.85 -22.68
C LEU A 14 -14.72 4.48 -22.05
N GLU A 15 -13.65 3.76 -22.41
CA GLU A 15 -13.37 2.43 -21.89
C GLU A 15 -13.05 2.49 -20.39
N LYS A 16 -12.16 3.40 -20.01
CA LYS A 16 -11.82 3.63 -18.59
C LYS A 16 -13.01 4.16 -17.81
N THR A 17 -13.85 5.00 -18.43
CA THR A 17 -15.09 5.48 -17.84
C THR A 17 -16.04 4.31 -17.55
N ALA A 18 -16.31 3.45 -18.54
CA ALA A 18 -17.16 2.29 -18.37
C ALA A 18 -16.65 1.33 -17.28
N ALA A 19 -15.33 1.08 -17.23
CA ALA A 19 -14.70 0.25 -16.20
C ALA A 19 -14.79 0.83 -14.79
N ALA A 20 -14.88 2.17 -14.68
CA ALA A 20 -14.92 2.86 -13.40
C ALA A 20 -16.33 2.92 -12.77
N PHE A 21 -17.39 2.51 -13.51
CA PHE A 21 -18.74 2.53 -13.00
C PHE A 21 -19.38 1.14 -12.95
N PHE A 22 -20.39 1.01 -12.11
CA PHE A 22 -21.35 -0.07 -12.11
C PHE A 22 -22.76 0.57 -11.98
N GLY A 23 -23.48 0.66 -13.09
CA GLY A 23 -24.64 1.54 -13.18
C GLY A 23 -24.24 2.97 -12.80
N ASP A 24 -24.94 3.60 -11.86
CA ASP A 24 -24.66 4.95 -11.37
C ASP A 24 -23.60 5.00 -10.25
N TRP A 25 -22.99 3.88 -9.90
CA TRP A 25 -22.03 3.78 -8.82
C TRP A 25 -20.59 3.86 -9.33
N PHE A 26 -19.87 4.89 -8.91
CA PHE A 26 -18.43 5.02 -9.16
C PHE A 26 -17.62 4.10 -8.24
N ARG A 27 -16.74 3.31 -8.83
CA ARG A 27 -15.77 2.45 -8.13
C ARG A 27 -14.54 3.27 -7.79
N THR A 28 -14.35 3.63 -6.53
CA THR A 28 -13.19 4.43 -6.09
C THR A 28 -11.89 3.63 -6.14
N GLY A 29 -11.99 2.31 -6.02
CA GLY A 29 -10.83 1.42 -5.82
C GLY A 29 -10.26 1.48 -4.42
N ASP A 30 -10.95 2.15 -3.50
CA ASP A 30 -10.57 2.18 -2.09
C ASP A 30 -11.26 1.02 -1.33
N VAL A 31 -10.60 0.53 -0.30
CA VAL A 31 -11.09 -0.48 0.66
C VAL A 31 -11.31 0.21 2.00
N GLY A 32 -12.41 -0.11 2.65
CA GLY A 32 -12.76 0.47 3.94
C GLY A 32 -13.92 -0.27 4.58
N TYR A 33 -14.32 0.18 5.76
CA TYR A 33 -15.48 -0.33 6.49
C TYR A 33 -16.33 0.82 7.03
N LEU A 34 -17.58 0.52 7.32
CA LEU A 34 -18.48 1.41 8.05
C LEU A 34 -18.53 0.96 9.50
N ASP A 35 -18.46 1.90 10.44
CA ASP A 35 -18.74 1.59 11.85
C ASP A 35 -20.26 1.54 12.12
N GLU A 36 -20.62 1.28 13.38
CA GLU A 36 -22.02 1.19 13.83
C GLU A 36 -22.78 2.51 13.68
N ASP A 37 -22.09 3.63 13.71
CA ASP A 37 -22.64 4.98 13.52
C ASP A 37 -22.71 5.38 12.03
N GLY A 38 -22.22 4.54 11.12
CA GLY A 38 -22.24 4.77 9.67
C GLY A 38 -21.09 5.64 9.14
N PHE A 39 -20.03 5.88 9.94
CA PHE A 39 -18.82 6.54 9.45
C PHE A 39 -17.97 5.60 8.61
N LEU A 40 -17.50 6.11 7.46
CA LEU A 40 -16.64 5.37 6.56
C LEU A 40 -15.17 5.55 6.92
N TYR A 41 -14.49 4.44 7.22
CA TYR A 41 -13.06 4.37 7.44
C TYR A 41 -12.38 3.75 6.23
N LEU A 42 -11.55 4.53 5.53
CA LEU A 42 -10.74 4.03 4.42
C LEU A 42 -9.46 3.42 4.98
N THR A 43 -9.18 2.18 4.61
CA THR A 43 -8.02 1.41 5.09
C THR A 43 -6.90 1.35 4.08
N ASP A 44 -7.20 1.08 2.81
CA ASP A 44 -6.18 1.00 1.76
C ASP A 44 -6.81 1.14 0.36
N ARG A 45 -5.99 1.02 -0.68
CA ARG A 45 -6.40 0.85 -2.06
C ARG A 45 -6.48 -0.63 -2.43
N LYS A 46 -7.52 -1.03 -3.14
CA LYS A 46 -7.69 -2.43 -3.60
C LYS A 46 -6.46 -2.95 -4.36
N LYS A 47 -5.85 -2.11 -5.20
CA LYS A 47 -4.66 -2.45 -5.99
C LYS A 47 -3.35 -2.51 -5.20
N ASP A 48 -3.33 -1.93 -4.00
CA ASP A 48 -2.17 -1.88 -3.11
C ASP A 48 -2.29 -2.92 -1.98
N MET A 49 -3.46 -3.60 -1.87
CA MET A 49 -3.69 -4.73 -0.96
C MET A 49 -2.77 -5.88 -1.33
N ILE A 50 -2.09 -6.45 -0.35
CA ILE A 50 -1.20 -7.59 -0.50
C ILE A 50 -1.96 -8.84 -0.09
N ILE A 51 -1.90 -9.90 -0.91
CA ILE A 51 -2.57 -11.18 -0.63
C ILE A 51 -1.52 -12.23 -0.32
N SER A 52 -1.31 -12.48 0.97
CA SER A 52 -0.29 -13.42 1.45
C SER A 52 -0.93 -14.60 2.16
N GLY A 53 -0.79 -15.80 1.61
CA GLY A 53 -1.36 -17.02 2.20
C GLY A 53 -2.89 -17.00 2.32
N GLY A 54 -3.58 -16.27 1.45
CA GLY A 54 -5.04 -16.10 1.50
C GLY A 54 -5.51 -14.95 2.41
N GLU A 55 -4.60 -14.34 3.16
CA GLU A 55 -4.90 -13.21 4.04
C GLU A 55 -4.68 -11.87 3.33
N ASN A 56 -5.58 -10.93 3.57
CA ASN A 56 -5.48 -9.57 3.04
C ASN A 56 -4.67 -8.69 3.99
N ILE A 57 -3.60 -8.08 3.48
CA ILE A 57 -2.74 -7.16 4.21
C ILE A 57 -2.91 -5.76 3.64
N ALA A 58 -3.43 -4.83 4.43
CA ALA A 58 -3.43 -3.42 4.08
C ALA A 58 -2.00 -2.87 4.18
N SER A 59 -1.43 -2.45 3.06
CA SER A 59 -0.06 -1.93 3.02
C SER A 59 0.10 -0.69 3.91
N SER A 60 -0.92 0.15 4.00
CA SER A 60 -0.97 1.35 4.85
C SER A 60 -0.89 1.03 6.35
N GLU A 61 -1.48 -0.09 6.80
CA GLU A 61 -1.38 -0.54 8.20
C GLU A 61 0.07 -0.87 8.57
N VAL A 62 0.75 -1.60 7.69
CA VAL A 62 2.16 -1.96 7.89
C VAL A 62 3.06 -0.73 7.82
N GLU A 63 2.84 0.16 6.86
CA GLU A 63 3.57 1.43 6.72
C GLU A 63 3.44 2.28 7.98
N ARG A 64 2.23 2.39 8.56
CA ARG A 64 2.00 3.15 9.78
C ARG A 64 2.87 2.65 10.94
N VAL A 65 2.99 1.34 11.10
CA VAL A 65 3.85 0.75 12.13
C VAL A 65 5.33 1.00 11.86
N ILE A 66 5.77 0.92 10.59
CA ILE A 66 7.15 1.20 10.22
C ILE A 66 7.52 2.67 10.45
N TYR A 67 6.59 3.60 10.23
CA TYR A 67 6.80 5.03 10.50
C TYR A 67 6.99 5.38 11.98
N GLU A 68 6.68 4.48 12.91
CA GLU A 68 6.98 4.68 14.33
C GLU A 68 8.49 4.56 14.63
N LEU A 69 9.28 4.00 13.72
CA LEU A 69 10.73 3.90 13.85
C LEU A 69 11.38 5.27 13.54
N PRO A 70 12.11 5.89 14.49
CA PRO A 70 12.60 7.27 14.35
C PRO A 70 13.60 7.46 13.22
N GLN A 71 14.29 6.39 12.79
CA GLN A 71 15.21 6.40 11.67
C GLN A 71 14.53 6.38 10.29
N VAL A 72 13.23 6.11 10.21
CA VAL A 72 12.47 6.04 8.97
C VAL A 72 11.97 7.41 8.56
N ARG A 73 12.43 7.91 7.42
CA ARG A 73 11.96 9.16 6.83
C ARG A 73 10.79 8.93 5.87
N GLU A 74 10.89 7.90 5.02
CA GLU A 74 9.82 7.52 4.10
C GLU A 74 9.70 5.99 4.07
N CYS A 75 8.48 5.51 3.85
CA CYS A 75 8.21 4.08 3.73
C CYS A 75 7.15 3.81 2.68
N ALA A 76 7.32 2.72 1.96
CA ALA A 76 6.28 2.09 1.14
C ALA A 76 6.33 0.57 1.35
N VAL A 77 5.17 -0.05 1.51
CA VAL A 77 5.04 -1.51 1.59
C VAL A 77 4.30 -1.99 0.35
N ILE A 78 4.87 -3.01 -0.31
CA ILE A 78 4.31 -3.63 -1.50
C ILE A 78 4.28 -5.15 -1.37
N GLY A 79 3.35 -5.79 -2.09
CA GLY A 79 3.38 -7.24 -2.30
C GLY A 79 4.35 -7.58 -3.42
N MET A 80 5.22 -8.54 -3.17
CA MET A 80 6.10 -9.13 -4.18
C MET A 80 5.78 -10.63 -4.30
N PRO A 81 5.93 -11.23 -5.49
CA PRO A 81 5.67 -12.64 -5.69
C PRO A 81 6.44 -13.52 -4.70
N ASP A 82 5.77 -14.54 -4.18
CA ASP A 82 6.34 -15.54 -3.27
C ASP A 82 5.78 -16.93 -3.60
N ALA A 83 6.67 -17.91 -3.79
CA ALA A 83 6.29 -19.25 -4.23
C ALA A 83 5.39 -19.99 -3.21
N ARG A 84 5.49 -19.65 -1.91
CA ARG A 84 4.71 -20.31 -0.84
C ARG A 84 3.42 -19.58 -0.52
N TRP A 85 3.45 -18.25 -0.54
CA TRP A 85 2.38 -17.42 -0.01
C TRP A 85 1.59 -16.67 -1.09
N GLY A 86 1.97 -16.82 -2.37
CA GLY A 86 1.46 -16.02 -3.48
C GLY A 86 2.15 -14.65 -3.52
N GLU A 87 1.95 -13.86 -2.46
CA GLU A 87 2.71 -12.61 -2.25
C GLU A 87 3.32 -12.59 -0.84
N LYS A 88 4.43 -11.85 -0.71
CA LYS A 88 5.05 -11.47 0.57
C LYS A 88 5.11 -9.95 0.72
N PRO A 89 4.87 -9.40 1.93
CA PRO A 89 5.07 -7.97 2.16
C PRO A 89 6.56 -7.63 2.18
N VAL A 90 6.93 -6.61 1.39
CA VAL A 90 8.28 -6.05 1.28
C VAL A 90 8.24 -4.59 1.69
N ALA A 91 9.07 -4.21 2.65
CA ALA A 91 9.24 -2.83 3.08
C ALA A 91 10.34 -2.15 2.28
N ILE A 92 10.03 -1.01 1.68
CA ILE A 92 10.99 -0.14 0.99
C ILE A 92 11.06 1.15 1.79
N VAL A 93 12.25 1.48 2.29
CA VAL A 93 12.43 2.51 3.30
C VAL A 93 13.50 3.51 2.86
N VAL A 94 13.24 4.79 3.09
CA VAL A 94 14.23 5.85 3.05
C VAL A 94 14.57 6.22 4.48
N LEU A 95 15.84 6.13 4.84
CA LEU A 95 16.32 6.43 6.18
C LEU A 95 16.70 7.91 6.35
N GLY A 96 16.69 8.35 7.60
CA GLY A 96 17.31 9.62 7.98
C GLY A 96 18.84 9.57 7.80
N GLU A 97 19.45 10.73 7.60
CA GLU A 97 20.88 10.84 7.41
C GLU A 97 21.68 10.27 8.61
N GLY A 98 22.69 9.48 8.31
CA GLY A 98 23.53 8.86 9.35
C GLY A 98 22.87 7.74 10.17
N THR A 99 21.65 7.28 9.78
CA THR A 99 20.97 6.20 10.47
C THR A 99 21.01 4.90 9.68
N ALA A 100 20.79 3.77 10.38
CA ALA A 100 20.73 2.44 9.79
C ALA A 100 19.50 1.68 10.29
N LEU A 101 19.01 0.75 9.48
CA LEU A 101 17.95 -0.17 9.83
C LEU A 101 18.22 -1.51 9.15
N GLU A 102 18.13 -2.59 9.92
CA GLU A 102 18.26 -3.94 9.42
C GLU A 102 16.93 -4.70 9.53
N LEU A 103 16.75 -5.73 8.71
CA LEU A 103 15.52 -6.53 8.68
C LEU A 103 15.14 -7.13 10.04
N PRO A 104 16.06 -7.68 10.86
CA PRO A 104 15.72 -8.18 12.19
C PRO A 104 15.08 -7.11 13.08
N ALA A 105 15.67 -5.92 13.16
CA ALA A 105 15.16 -4.82 13.97
C ALA A 105 13.77 -4.35 13.48
N LEU A 106 13.58 -4.24 12.17
CA LEU A 106 12.27 -3.95 11.57
C LEU A 106 11.23 -5.02 11.92
N THR A 107 11.58 -6.30 11.76
CA THR A 107 10.64 -7.39 12.02
C THR A 107 10.26 -7.50 13.50
N ASP A 108 11.20 -7.30 14.41
CA ASP A 108 10.93 -7.32 15.85
C ASP A 108 10.01 -6.17 16.28
N HIS A 109 10.23 -4.96 15.72
CA HIS A 109 9.32 -3.83 15.92
C HIS A 109 7.90 -4.14 15.39
N CYS A 110 7.79 -4.68 14.18
CA CYS A 110 6.51 -5.02 13.57
C CYS A 110 5.77 -6.13 14.32
N ARG A 111 6.46 -7.16 14.81
CA ARG A 111 5.86 -8.31 15.52
C ARG A 111 5.12 -7.93 16.79
N THR A 112 5.51 -6.86 17.44
CA THR A 112 4.84 -6.38 18.66
C THR A 112 3.52 -5.65 18.39
N ARG A 113 3.22 -5.34 17.11
CA ARG A 113 2.10 -4.47 16.69
C ARG A 113 1.23 -5.05 15.58
N LEU A 114 1.73 -6.04 14.85
CA LEU A 114 1.07 -6.63 13.70
C LEU A 114 0.95 -8.15 13.84
N ALA A 115 -0.08 -8.72 13.24
CA ALA A 115 -0.17 -10.17 13.08
C ALA A 115 1.02 -10.68 12.24
N GLY A 116 1.51 -11.89 12.56
CA GLY A 116 2.75 -12.43 11.98
C GLY A 116 2.81 -12.49 10.45
N PHE A 117 1.65 -12.69 9.78
CA PHE A 117 1.57 -12.70 8.33
C PHE A 117 1.73 -11.30 7.69
N LYS A 118 1.47 -10.22 8.45
CA LYS A 118 1.63 -8.82 8.01
C LYS A 118 3.07 -8.32 8.12
N VAL A 119 3.92 -9.01 8.88
CA VAL A 119 5.30 -8.59 9.12
C VAL A 119 6.11 -8.69 7.83
N PRO A 120 6.81 -7.61 7.40
CA PRO A 120 7.65 -7.62 6.20
C PRO A 120 8.68 -8.75 6.21
N LYS A 121 8.82 -9.41 5.07
CA LYS A 121 9.78 -10.50 4.87
C LYS A 121 11.08 -10.04 4.23
N GLN A 122 11.10 -8.80 3.74
CA GLN A 122 12.25 -8.20 3.09
C GLN A 122 12.26 -6.71 3.38
N LEU A 123 13.45 -6.15 3.55
CA LEU A 123 13.71 -4.72 3.71
C LEU A 123 14.62 -4.26 2.58
N ILE A 124 14.25 -3.18 1.92
CA ILE A 124 15.04 -2.53 0.87
C ILE A 124 15.23 -1.08 1.26
N ILE A 125 16.47 -0.65 1.35
CA ILE A 125 16.81 0.75 1.61
C ILE A 125 17.00 1.46 0.27
N ARG A 126 16.42 2.64 0.15
CA ARG A 126 16.53 3.53 -1.02
C ARG A 126 16.81 4.96 -0.60
N ASP A 127 17.40 5.74 -1.49
CA ASP A 127 17.64 7.17 -1.27
C ASP A 127 16.35 7.99 -1.43
N SER A 128 15.41 7.53 -2.25
CA SER A 128 14.13 8.19 -2.48
C SER A 128 13.07 7.19 -2.97
N LEU A 129 11.79 7.56 -2.82
CA LEU A 129 10.65 6.83 -3.38
C LEU A 129 10.11 7.56 -4.62
N PRO A 130 9.75 6.83 -5.71
CA PRO A 130 9.16 7.42 -6.89
C PRO A 130 7.79 8.02 -6.57
N ARG A 131 7.56 9.27 -6.99
CA ARG A 131 6.32 10.00 -6.73
C ARG A 131 5.71 10.55 -8.02
N ASN A 132 4.41 10.73 -8.01
CA ASN A 132 3.73 11.49 -9.05
C ASN A 132 3.85 13.01 -8.78
N PRO A 133 3.41 13.89 -9.72
CA PRO A 133 3.47 15.34 -9.52
C PRO A 133 2.70 15.86 -8.29
N SER A 134 1.72 15.11 -7.80
CA SER A 134 0.98 15.44 -6.57
C SER A 134 1.64 14.91 -5.29
N GLY A 135 2.85 14.37 -5.37
CA GLY A 135 3.62 13.89 -4.23
C GLY A 135 3.28 12.46 -3.76
N LYS A 136 2.34 11.76 -4.42
CA LYS A 136 1.94 10.40 -4.02
C LYS A 136 2.98 9.38 -4.48
N VAL A 137 3.39 8.47 -3.58
CA VAL A 137 4.30 7.35 -3.90
C VAL A 137 3.69 6.43 -4.94
N LEU A 138 4.47 6.09 -5.96
CA LEU A 138 4.08 5.22 -7.06
C LEU A 138 4.47 3.76 -6.78
N LYS A 139 3.71 3.05 -5.93
CA LYS A 139 3.96 1.64 -5.58
C LYS A 139 4.08 0.73 -6.79
N ARG A 140 3.33 1.01 -7.88
CA ARG A 140 3.43 0.25 -9.14
C ARG A 140 4.82 0.32 -9.77
N VAL A 141 5.51 1.45 -9.65
CA VAL A 141 6.87 1.64 -10.18
C VAL A 141 7.85 0.84 -9.34
N LEU A 142 7.74 0.93 -8.00
CA LEU A 142 8.58 0.14 -7.09
C LEU A 142 8.44 -1.36 -7.34
N ARG A 143 7.21 -1.85 -7.56
CA ARG A 143 6.97 -3.26 -7.87
C ARG A 143 7.64 -3.66 -9.19
N ALA A 144 7.42 -2.90 -10.26
CA ALA A 144 8.01 -3.20 -11.57
C ALA A 144 9.54 -3.19 -11.56
N GLU A 145 10.17 -2.27 -10.85
CA GLU A 145 11.63 -2.21 -10.70
C GLU A 145 12.19 -3.44 -9.99
N LEU A 146 11.51 -3.94 -8.96
CA LEU A 146 11.96 -5.09 -8.17
C LEU A 146 11.67 -6.43 -8.86
N GLU A 147 10.66 -6.50 -9.72
CA GLU A 147 10.38 -7.68 -10.56
C GLU A 147 11.40 -7.83 -11.71
N ALA A 148 12.02 -6.72 -12.11
CA ALA A 148 13.03 -6.70 -13.19
C ALA A 148 14.47 -6.93 -12.68
N SER A 149 14.70 -6.97 -11.37
CA SER A 149 16.02 -7.11 -10.74
C SER A 149 16.31 -8.55 -10.36
#